data_cdd1043b89c2ba36126c989ac8aeb9fd
#
_entry.id   cdd1043b89c2ba36126c989ac8aeb9fd
#
_cell.length_a   1.000
_cell.length_b   1.000
_cell.length_c   1.000
_cell.angle_alpha   90.00
_cell.angle_beta   90.00
_cell.angle_gamma   90.00
#
_symmetry.space_group_name_H-M   'P 1'
#
loop_
_entity.id
_entity.type
_entity.pdbx_description
1 polymer ?
#
loop_
_entity_poly.entity_id
_entity_poly.type
_entity_poly.pdbx_seq_one_letter_code
_entity_poly.pdbx_strand_id
1 'polypeptide(L)'
;MGERKKRIGGTGMKWYAIGKTLTPLDRAPESGAAVVLLNSDELAHETALPGLEAVLHHTPSTRDAHVCKAEVRSNCLSGTLALPRGRRDGTRLCCGYLVTKDRVVLVDDGEMAEPYLKHIVKEKRLTENSVGRFLYDFFELLIARDLHRLEEIEDRATALEERVLAGELEKFSTPMSELRKETTAWYRYYSQLDDVACELRENENGYFSDEECGLFRLFEERVIRLREESQLLREYCTQIQSLFQSEIDIRQNRIMQILTIVTTIFLPLTLLVGWYGMNFSGMPELHWKYGYPAIILVSVAVVVLSLWVCKKKKFW
;
A
#
# COMPACT_ATOMS: atom_id res chain seq x y z
N MET A 1 -35.54 13.48 -6.07
CA MET A 1 -35.85 13.68 -4.64
C MET A 1 -35.76 12.31 -4.01
N GLY A 2 -34.59 11.92 -3.50
CA GLY A 2 -34.32 10.62 -2.89
C GLY A 2 -33.87 10.86 -1.46
N GLU A 3 -34.72 10.47 -0.54
CA GLU A 3 -34.51 10.53 0.91
C GLU A 3 -33.24 9.71 1.27
N ARG A 4 -32.21 10.40 1.72
CA ARG A 4 -31.11 9.77 2.47
C ARG A 4 -31.70 9.21 3.77
N LYS A 5 -31.94 7.90 3.82
CA LYS A 5 -32.18 7.19 5.08
C LYS A 5 -31.00 7.45 6.01
N LYS A 6 -31.19 8.37 6.97
CA LYS A 6 -30.38 8.46 8.19
C LYS A 6 -30.43 7.09 8.87
N ARG A 7 -29.36 6.33 8.82
CA ARG A 7 -29.15 5.23 9.77
C ARG A 7 -28.90 5.87 11.12
N ILE A 8 -29.92 5.89 11.94
CA ILE A 8 -29.81 6.15 13.37
C ILE A 8 -29.15 4.91 13.97
N GLY A 9 -27.81 4.90 14.04
CA GLY A 9 -27.06 3.99 14.88
C GLY A 9 -27.28 4.40 16.33
N GLY A 10 -27.66 3.46 17.18
CA GLY A 10 -27.88 3.68 18.61
C GLY A 10 -26.63 4.25 19.25
N THR A 11 -26.74 5.46 19.73
CA THR A 11 -25.65 6.31 20.15
C THR A 11 -25.90 6.77 21.57
N GLY A 12 -25.08 6.28 22.43
CA GLY A 12 -24.79 6.86 23.70
C GLY A 12 -23.30 6.66 23.90
N MET A 13 -22.64 7.66 24.45
CA MET A 13 -21.31 7.58 25.00
C MET A 13 -21.15 6.28 25.79
N LYS A 14 -20.13 5.48 25.46
CA LYS A 14 -19.87 4.17 26.09
C LYS A 14 -18.71 4.27 27.04
N TRP A 15 -18.92 3.91 28.29
CA TRP A 15 -17.87 3.88 29.29
C TRP A 15 -17.40 2.46 29.57
N TYR A 16 -16.12 2.33 29.85
CA TYR A 16 -15.49 1.07 30.25
C TYR A 16 -14.54 1.33 31.43
N ALA A 17 -14.67 0.59 32.50
CA ALA A 17 -13.69 0.61 33.60
C ALA A 17 -12.48 -0.23 33.23
N ILE A 18 -11.29 0.33 33.42
CA ILE A 18 -10.02 -0.39 33.32
C ILE A 18 -9.75 -1.04 34.68
N GLY A 19 -9.93 -2.36 34.74
CA GLY A 19 -9.65 -3.18 35.91
C GLY A 19 -8.76 -4.36 35.52
N LYS A 20 -8.84 -5.47 36.27
CA LYS A 20 -8.25 -6.74 35.81
C LYS A 20 -8.81 -7.20 34.47
N THR A 21 -9.95 -6.68 34.09
CA THR A 21 -10.60 -6.85 32.78
C THR A 21 -11.25 -5.54 32.42
N LEU A 22 -11.36 -5.25 31.13
CA LEU A 22 -12.15 -4.11 30.65
C LEU A 22 -13.64 -4.43 30.83
N THR A 23 -14.35 -3.64 31.63
CA THR A 23 -15.78 -3.87 31.94
C THR A 23 -16.63 -2.71 31.46
N PRO A 24 -17.69 -2.94 30.65
CA PRO A 24 -18.59 -1.88 30.22
C PRO A 24 -19.35 -1.31 31.41
N LEU A 25 -19.57 0.01 31.40
CA LEU A 25 -20.32 0.74 32.42
C LEU A 25 -21.44 1.56 31.79
N ASP A 26 -22.54 1.74 32.51
CA ASP A 26 -23.66 2.58 32.07
C ASP A 26 -23.41 4.08 32.28
N ARG A 27 -22.45 4.45 33.13
CA ARG A 27 -22.10 5.85 33.50
C ARG A 27 -20.59 5.98 33.73
N ALA A 28 -20.12 7.25 33.70
CA ALA A 28 -18.76 7.58 34.07
C ALA A 28 -18.44 7.08 35.49
N PRO A 29 -17.31 6.40 35.74
CA PRO A 29 -16.93 5.98 37.07
C PRO A 29 -16.45 7.20 37.87
N GLU A 30 -16.80 7.24 39.14
CA GLU A 30 -16.41 8.31 40.08
C GLU A 30 -14.91 8.24 40.41
N SER A 31 -14.29 7.06 40.36
CA SER A 31 -12.88 6.83 40.63
C SER A 31 -12.31 5.66 39.81
N GLY A 32 -10.98 5.63 39.66
CA GLY A 32 -10.28 4.59 38.89
C GLY A 32 -10.14 4.90 37.40
N ALA A 33 -9.29 4.12 36.75
CA ALA A 33 -9.00 4.29 35.34
C ALA A 33 -10.18 3.86 34.42
N ALA A 34 -10.44 4.63 33.37
CA ALA A 34 -11.55 4.36 32.47
C ALA A 34 -11.29 4.79 31.03
N VAL A 35 -12.00 4.13 30.13
CA VAL A 35 -12.08 4.49 28.70
C VAL A 35 -13.48 5.00 28.39
N VAL A 36 -13.56 6.07 27.63
CA VAL A 36 -14.81 6.55 27.03
C VAL A 36 -14.71 6.49 25.52
N LEU A 37 -15.73 5.91 24.90
CA LEU A 37 -15.91 5.91 23.45
C LEU A 37 -17.08 6.82 23.11
N LEU A 38 -16.85 7.79 22.23
CA LEU A 38 -17.84 8.75 21.76
C LEU A 38 -17.61 9.06 20.27
N ASN A 39 -18.58 9.67 19.63
CA ASN A 39 -18.45 10.16 18.26
C ASN A 39 -18.10 11.66 18.22
N SER A 40 -17.74 12.17 17.02
CA SER A 40 -17.37 13.59 16.87
C SER A 40 -18.52 14.56 17.17
N ASP A 41 -19.78 14.16 16.97
CA ASP A 41 -20.94 15.00 17.27
C ASP A 41 -21.19 15.04 18.78
N GLU A 42 -21.03 13.92 19.48
CA GLU A 42 -21.06 13.86 20.94
C GLU A 42 -19.94 14.70 21.57
N LEU A 43 -18.71 14.58 21.04
CA LEU A 43 -17.58 15.40 21.49
C LEU A 43 -17.85 16.89 21.36
N ALA A 44 -18.50 17.32 20.27
CA ALA A 44 -18.81 18.74 20.04
C ALA A 44 -19.88 19.30 20.98
N HIS A 45 -20.77 18.44 21.52
CA HIS A 45 -21.85 18.83 22.42
C HIS A 45 -21.47 18.68 23.90
N GLU A 46 -20.46 17.85 24.20
CA GLU A 46 -19.98 17.67 25.58
C GLU A 46 -19.02 18.78 25.95
N THR A 47 -19.36 19.54 26.96
CA THR A 47 -18.52 20.63 27.49
C THR A 47 -17.69 20.19 28.68
N ALA A 48 -18.06 19.10 29.35
CA ALA A 48 -17.35 18.59 30.51
C ALA A 48 -17.55 17.07 30.69
N LEU A 49 -16.48 16.31 30.51
CA LEU A 49 -16.41 14.91 30.93
C LEU A 49 -15.71 14.83 32.29
N PRO A 50 -16.18 14.02 33.25
CA PRO A 50 -15.58 13.90 34.56
C PRO A 50 -14.08 13.59 34.53
N GLY A 51 -13.27 14.48 35.10
CA GLY A 51 -11.80 14.37 35.11
C GLY A 51 -11.09 14.80 33.84
N LEU A 52 -11.79 15.37 32.84
CA LEU A 52 -11.25 15.76 31.53
C LEU A 52 -11.55 17.25 31.19
N GLU A 53 -12.17 18.00 32.09
CA GLU A 53 -12.67 19.36 31.80
C GLU A 53 -11.58 20.30 31.30
N ALA A 54 -10.34 20.14 31.76
CA ALA A 54 -9.21 20.99 31.42
C ALA A 54 -8.55 20.59 30.05
N VAL A 55 -8.78 19.38 29.57
CA VAL A 55 -8.01 18.81 28.43
C VAL A 55 -8.88 18.38 27.25
N LEU A 56 -10.19 18.31 27.44
CA LEU A 56 -11.13 17.81 26.43
C LEU A 56 -11.03 18.55 25.09
N HIS A 57 -10.74 19.84 25.13
CA HIS A 57 -10.55 20.67 23.92
C HIS A 57 -9.32 20.29 23.09
N HIS A 58 -8.40 19.48 23.63
CA HIS A 58 -7.27 18.92 22.88
C HIS A 58 -7.60 17.59 22.19
N THR A 59 -8.83 17.06 22.40
CA THR A 59 -9.23 15.81 21.76
C THR A 59 -9.49 16.02 20.26
N PRO A 60 -8.74 15.36 19.37
CA PRO A 60 -8.96 15.52 17.94
C PRO A 60 -10.24 14.81 17.49
N SER A 61 -10.98 15.44 16.61
CA SER A 61 -12.12 14.86 15.92
C SER A 61 -11.67 13.79 14.91
N THR A 62 -12.47 12.77 14.67
CA THR A 62 -12.24 11.78 13.61
C THR A 62 -12.19 12.41 12.22
N ARG A 63 -12.90 13.53 12.02
CA ARG A 63 -12.94 14.26 10.74
C ARG A 63 -11.57 14.82 10.35
N ASP A 64 -10.71 15.11 11.32
CA ASP A 64 -9.36 15.64 11.13
C ASP A 64 -8.29 14.53 11.10
N ALA A 65 -8.68 13.28 11.34
CA ALA A 65 -7.79 12.14 11.40
C ALA A 65 -7.41 11.63 10.00
N HIS A 66 -6.33 12.15 9.44
CA HIS A 66 -5.79 11.71 8.15
C HIS A 66 -4.49 10.92 8.27
N VAL A 67 -3.83 10.99 9.42
CA VAL A 67 -2.52 10.41 9.72
C VAL A 67 -2.53 9.83 11.13
N CYS A 68 -1.59 8.93 11.43
CA CYS A 68 -1.30 8.58 12.82
C CYS A 68 -0.35 9.63 13.40
N LYS A 69 -0.69 10.17 14.56
CA LYS A 69 0.16 11.13 15.29
C LYS A 69 -0.11 11.05 16.78
N ALA A 70 0.89 11.40 17.57
CA ALA A 70 0.79 11.69 19.00
C ALA A 70 1.31 13.11 19.28
N GLU A 71 0.68 13.80 20.17
CA GLU A 71 1.08 15.11 20.66
C GLU A 71 1.10 15.06 22.19
N VAL A 72 2.30 15.12 22.75
CA VAL A 72 2.50 15.13 24.21
C VAL A 72 2.35 16.55 24.74
N ARG A 73 1.59 16.70 25.80
CA ARG A 73 1.43 17.95 26.56
C ARG A 73 1.62 17.66 28.05
N SER A 74 1.85 18.68 28.84
CA SER A 74 2.07 18.53 30.31
C SER A 74 0.91 17.84 31.04
N ASN A 75 -0.33 17.97 30.52
CA ASN A 75 -1.54 17.50 31.17
C ASN A 75 -2.33 16.46 30.34
N CYS A 76 -1.88 16.10 29.16
CA CYS A 76 -2.49 15.05 28.34
C CYS A 76 -1.55 14.61 27.20
N LEU A 77 -1.85 13.44 26.64
CA LEU A 77 -1.35 13.01 25.34
C LEU A 77 -2.55 12.87 24.42
N SER A 78 -2.50 13.46 23.23
CA SER A 78 -3.60 13.39 22.28
C SER A 78 -3.08 13.07 20.89
N GLY A 79 -3.93 12.48 20.06
CA GLY A 79 -3.51 12.14 18.71
C GLY A 79 -4.60 11.51 17.87
N THR A 80 -4.21 11.07 16.69
CA THR A 80 -5.11 10.43 15.71
C THR A 80 -4.50 9.13 15.23
N LEU A 81 -5.37 8.19 14.88
CA LEU A 81 -5.04 6.93 14.22
C LEU A 81 -5.81 6.88 12.90
N ALA A 82 -5.13 6.56 11.81
CA ALA A 82 -5.75 6.41 10.49
C ALA A 82 -5.21 5.15 9.83
N LEU A 83 -6.03 4.11 9.77
CA LEU A 83 -5.66 2.83 9.17
C LEU A 83 -5.66 2.93 7.63
N PRO A 84 -4.70 2.30 6.93
CA PRO A 84 -4.67 2.26 5.47
C PRO A 84 -5.82 1.44 4.87
N ARG A 85 -6.51 0.66 5.70
CA ARG A 85 -7.72 -0.08 5.32
C ARG A 85 -8.89 0.86 5.19
N GLY A 86 -9.57 0.84 4.04
CA GLY A 86 -10.88 1.44 3.89
C GLY A 86 -11.98 0.43 4.19
N ARG A 87 -13.15 0.90 4.57
CA ARG A 87 -14.39 0.10 4.50
C ARG A 87 -14.74 -0.19 3.04
N ARG A 88 -15.59 -1.20 2.82
CA ARG A 88 -16.13 -1.52 1.47
C ARG A 88 -16.88 -0.35 0.81
N ASP A 89 -17.33 0.61 1.60
CA ASP A 89 -17.98 1.85 1.15
C ASP A 89 -17.00 3.00 0.86
N GLY A 90 -15.68 2.76 0.98
CA GLY A 90 -14.63 3.77 0.78
C GLY A 90 -14.37 4.67 1.99
N THR A 91 -15.07 4.46 3.11
CA THR A 91 -14.88 5.23 4.34
C THR A 91 -13.56 4.83 4.99
N ARG A 92 -12.74 5.80 5.38
CA ARG A 92 -11.49 5.56 6.13
C ARG A 92 -11.80 5.13 7.56
N LEU A 93 -11.01 4.21 8.08
CA LEU A 93 -11.05 3.82 9.48
C LEU A 93 -10.09 4.73 10.27
N CYS A 94 -10.66 5.71 10.95
CA CYS A 94 -9.92 6.71 11.71
C CYS A 94 -10.49 6.82 13.11
N CYS A 95 -9.63 7.16 14.08
CA CYS A 95 -9.99 7.40 15.47
C CYS A 95 -9.16 8.53 16.03
N GLY A 96 -9.79 9.49 16.72
CA GLY A 96 -9.11 10.44 17.59
C GLY A 96 -8.93 9.83 18.98
N TYR A 97 -7.85 10.18 19.67
CA TYR A 97 -7.65 9.74 21.06
C TYR A 97 -7.07 10.86 21.93
N LEU A 98 -7.40 10.79 23.21
CA LEU A 98 -6.80 11.61 24.26
C LEU A 98 -6.58 10.73 25.48
N VAL A 99 -5.42 10.89 26.11
CA VAL A 99 -4.96 10.10 27.25
C VAL A 99 -4.55 11.01 28.37
N THR A 100 -5.02 10.72 29.57
CA THR A 100 -4.54 11.28 30.84
C THR A 100 -4.07 10.15 31.74
N LYS A 101 -3.67 10.46 32.97
CA LYS A 101 -3.22 9.42 33.92
C LYS A 101 -4.24 8.32 34.19
N ASP A 102 -5.54 8.67 34.17
CA ASP A 102 -6.63 7.78 34.55
C ASP A 102 -7.78 7.69 33.56
N ARG A 103 -7.69 8.41 32.45
CA ARG A 103 -8.73 8.42 31.41
C ARG A 103 -8.16 8.25 30.02
N VAL A 104 -8.89 7.51 29.19
CA VAL A 104 -8.69 7.44 27.75
C VAL A 104 -9.99 7.83 27.07
N VAL A 105 -9.93 8.81 26.17
CA VAL A 105 -11.03 9.18 25.28
C VAL A 105 -10.73 8.64 23.92
N LEU A 106 -11.69 7.95 23.32
CA LEU A 106 -11.63 7.49 21.92
C LEU A 106 -12.78 8.13 21.15
N VAL A 107 -12.46 8.86 20.09
CA VAL A 107 -13.45 9.48 19.20
C VAL A 107 -13.52 8.70 17.91
N ASP A 108 -14.66 8.08 17.64
CA ASP A 108 -14.80 7.11 16.55
C ASP A 108 -16.15 7.25 15.84
N ASP A 109 -16.15 7.86 14.66
CA ASP A 109 -17.33 7.98 13.79
C ASP A 109 -17.50 6.76 12.87
N GLY A 110 -16.44 5.97 12.72
CA GLY A 110 -16.31 4.92 11.71
C GLY A 110 -16.41 3.49 12.24
N GLU A 111 -16.74 3.30 13.53
CA GLU A 111 -16.72 1.99 14.20
C GLU A 111 -15.32 1.30 14.08
N MET A 112 -14.24 2.08 14.13
CA MET A 112 -12.89 1.56 14.14
C MET A 112 -12.52 1.00 15.50
N ALA A 113 -12.72 1.78 16.58
CA ALA A 113 -12.27 1.45 17.93
C ALA A 113 -13.19 0.42 18.63
N GLU A 114 -14.50 0.48 18.38
CA GLU A 114 -15.47 -0.36 19.08
C GLU A 114 -15.24 -1.88 18.94
N PRO A 115 -14.90 -2.43 17.75
CA PRO A 115 -14.57 -3.85 17.61
C PRO A 115 -13.39 -4.29 18.48
N TYR A 116 -12.35 -3.45 18.60
CA TYR A 116 -11.18 -3.75 19.42
C TYR A 116 -11.51 -3.69 20.91
N LEU A 117 -12.31 -2.71 21.34
CA LEU A 117 -12.79 -2.65 22.73
C LEU A 117 -13.61 -3.89 23.09
N LYS A 118 -14.53 -4.31 22.22
CA LYS A 118 -15.30 -5.55 22.43
C LYS A 118 -14.41 -6.80 22.49
N HIS A 119 -13.33 -6.82 21.73
CA HIS A 119 -12.37 -7.91 21.74
C HIS A 119 -11.60 -7.96 23.07
N ILE A 120 -11.11 -6.80 23.58
CA ILE A 120 -10.44 -6.70 24.88
C ILE A 120 -11.37 -7.16 26.00
N VAL A 121 -12.64 -6.69 26.00
CA VAL A 121 -13.66 -7.11 26.98
C VAL A 121 -13.84 -8.64 26.98
N LYS A 122 -13.89 -9.26 25.79
CA LYS A 122 -14.14 -10.70 25.64
C LYS A 122 -12.94 -11.56 26.08
N GLU A 123 -11.72 -11.15 25.74
CA GLU A 123 -10.52 -11.93 26.00
C GLU A 123 -9.99 -11.82 27.44
N LYS A 124 -10.49 -10.84 28.22
CA LYS A 124 -10.08 -10.62 29.62
C LYS A 124 -8.56 -10.52 29.81
N ARG A 125 -7.88 -9.85 28.89
CA ARG A 125 -6.40 -9.84 28.81
C ARG A 125 -5.70 -8.83 29.72
N LEU A 126 -6.42 -7.87 30.32
CA LEU A 126 -5.76 -6.87 31.17
C LEU A 126 -5.24 -7.56 32.43
N THR A 127 -3.93 -7.59 32.60
CA THR A 127 -3.27 -8.12 33.81
C THR A 127 -3.12 -7.04 34.87
N GLU A 128 -3.20 -5.78 34.50
CA GLU A 128 -3.01 -4.62 35.37
C GLU A 128 -4.09 -3.56 35.16
N ASN A 129 -4.40 -2.81 36.23
CA ASN A 129 -5.45 -1.80 36.22
C ASN A 129 -4.90 -0.43 35.79
N SER A 130 -4.20 -0.36 34.66
CA SER A 130 -3.53 0.86 34.23
C SER A 130 -3.92 1.29 32.82
N VAL A 131 -3.85 2.59 32.59
CA VAL A 131 -4.09 3.21 31.28
C VAL A 131 -3.02 2.76 30.27
N GLY A 132 -1.75 2.70 30.67
CA GLY A 132 -0.67 2.29 29.81
C GLY A 132 -0.82 0.85 29.33
N ARG A 133 -1.22 -0.06 30.24
CA ARG A 133 -1.49 -1.46 29.84
C ARG A 133 -2.65 -1.57 28.85
N PHE A 134 -3.74 -0.82 29.08
CA PHE A 134 -4.86 -0.78 28.14
C PHE A 134 -4.43 -0.26 26.76
N LEU A 135 -3.64 0.83 26.72
CA LEU A 135 -3.14 1.39 25.46
C LEU A 135 -2.28 0.39 24.70
N TYR A 136 -1.35 -0.28 25.39
CA TYR A 136 -0.54 -1.33 24.79
C TYR A 136 -1.40 -2.42 24.14
N ASP A 137 -2.37 -2.98 24.90
CA ASP A 137 -3.24 -4.03 24.40
C ASP A 137 -4.10 -3.54 23.22
N PHE A 138 -4.56 -2.28 23.24
CA PHE A 138 -5.31 -1.67 22.17
C PHE A 138 -4.47 -1.51 20.90
N PHE A 139 -3.25 -0.97 21.00
CA PHE A 139 -2.34 -0.80 19.87
C PHE A 139 -1.85 -2.14 19.32
N GLU A 140 -1.56 -3.12 20.16
CA GLU A 140 -1.21 -4.47 19.72
C GLU A 140 -2.32 -5.12 18.89
N LEU A 141 -3.58 -4.94 19.27
CA LEU A 141 -4.71 -5.45 18.51
C LEU A 141 -4.86 -4.76 17.15
N LEU A 142 -4.50 -3.48 17.03
CA LEU A 142 -4.53 -2.77 15.75
C LEU A 142 -3.63 -3.44 14.70
N ILE A 143 -2.44 -3.89 15.11
CA ILE A 143 -1.43 -4.47 14.23
C ILE A 143 -1.45 -6.01 14.20
N ALA A 144 -2.25 -6.67 15.05
CA ALA A 144 -2.21 -8.13 15.26
C ALA A 144 -2.37 -8.98 13.98
N ARG A 145 -3.04 -8.45 12.95
CA ARG A 145 -3.27 -9.14 11.67
C ARG A 145 -2.52 -8.52 10.50
N ASP A 146 -1.66 -7.55 10.77
CA ASP A 146 -1.07 -6.76 9.70
C ASP A 146 0.03 -7.54 8.96
N LEU A 147 0.78 -8.43 9.65
CA LEU A 147 1.74 -9.30 8.98
C LEU A 147 1.05 -10.19 7.93
N HIS A 148 -0.06 -10.83 8.29
CA HIS A 148 -0.83 -11.64 7.34
C HIS A 148 -1.36 -10.79 6.16
N ARG A 149 -1.66 -9.53 6.41
CA ARG A 149 -2.10 -8.62 5.34
C ARG A 149 -0.95 -8.26 4.39
N LEU A 150 0.27 -8.11 4.90
CA LEU A 150 1.46 -7.91 4.07
C LEU A 150 1.77 -9.16 3.23
N GLU A 151 1.62 -10.37 3.80
CA GLU A 151 1.71 -11.64 3.07
C GLU A 151 0.70 -11.72 1.91
N GLU A 152 -0.57 -11.33 2.12
CA GLU A 152 -1.58 -11.27 1.04
C GLU A 152 -1.19 -10.30 -0.09
N ILE A 153 -0.50 -9.21 0.24
CA ILE A 153 0.01 -8.24 -0.76
C ILE A 153 1.19 -8.85 -1.52
N GLU A 154 2.08 -9.56 -0.84
CA GLU A 154 3.21 -10.27 -1.43
C GLU A 154 2.77 -11.34 -2.41
N ASP A 155 1.78 -12.16 -2.03
CA ASP A 155 1.20 -13.18 -2.91
C ASP A 155 0.65 -12.58 -4.22
N ARG A 156 -0.02 -11.42 -4.13
CA ARG A 156 -0.51 -10.71 -5.33
C ARG A 156 0.62 -10.15 -6.17
N ALA A 157 1.70 -9.68 -5.55
CA ALA A 157 2.88 -9.21 -6.26
C ALA A 157 3.57 -10.36 -6.99
N THR A 158 3.76 -11.51 -6.32
CA THR A 158 4.33 -12.73 -6.89
C THR A 158 3.51 -13.24 -8.07
N ALA A 159 2.19 -13.32 -7.93
CA ALA A 159 1.31 -13.71 -9.04
C ALA A 159 1.42 -12.76 -10.24
N LEU A 160 1.67 -11.47 -10.01
CA LEU A 160 1.89 -10.50 -11.09
C LEU A 160 3.25 -10.70 -11.75
N GLU A 161 4.30 -11.00 -11.00
CA GLU A 161 5.63 -11.34 -11.50
C GLU A 161 5.59 -12.58 -12.40
N GLU A 162 4.95 -13.66 -11.93
CA GLU A 162 4.80 -14.91 -12.70
C GLU A 162 4.12 -14.67 -14.06
N ARG A 163 3.10 -13.80 -14.11
CA ARG A 163 2.45 -13.42 -15.36
C ARG A 163 3.38 -12.66 -16.30
N VAL A 164 4.22 -11.78 -15.78
CA VAL A 164 5.23 -11.08 -16.58
C VAL A 164 6.23 -12.07 -17.17
N LEU A 165 6.74 -13.01 -16.37
CA LEU A 165 7.65 -14.07 -16.81
C LEU A 165 7.02 -15.02 -17.82
N ALA A 166 5.72 -15.27 -17.74
CA ALA A 166 4.96 -16.02 -18.73
C ALA A 166 4.72 -15.24 -20.04
N GLY A 167 5.14 -13.97 -20.12
CA GLY A 167 4.95 -13.11 -21.28
C GLY A 167 3.54 -12.49 -21.39
N GLU A 168 2.73 -12.59 -20.33
CA GLU A 168 1.40 -11.99 -20.24
C GLU A 168 1.50 -10.52 -19.85
N LEU A 169 1.92 -9.67 -20.80
CA LEU A 169 2.16 -8.24 -20.54
C LEU A 169 0.90 -7.38 -20.58
N GLU A 170 -0.22 -7.94 -21.06
CA GLU A 170 -1.48 -7.23 -21.12
C GLU A 170 -2.05 -7.00 -19.70
N LYS A 171 -2.63 -5.82 -19.49
CA LYS A 171 -3.26 -5.43 -18.22
C LYS A 171 -2.33 -5.42 -17.00
N PHE A 172 -1.02 -5.28 -17.21
CA PHE A 172 -0.04 -5.17 -16.11
C PHE A 172 -0.18 -3.86 -15.31
N SER A 173 -0.37 -2.74 -16.00
CA SER A 173 -0.23 -1.40 -15.42
C SER A 173 -1.22 -1.11 -14.28
N THR A 174 -2.48 -1.57 -14.39
CA THR A 174 -3.51 -1.30 -13.38
C THR A 174 -3.25 -2.05 -12.07
N PRO A 175 -3.08 -3.39 -12.05
CA PRO A 175 -2.75 -4.13 -10.84
C PRO A 175 -1.44 -3.65 -10.19
N MET A 176 -0.43 -3.32 -11.00
CA MET A 176 0.85 -2.82 -10.51
C MET A 176 0.70 -1.45 -9.81
N SER A 177 -0.12 -0.56 -10.39
CA SER A 177 -0.41 0.74 -9.79
C SER A 177 -1.17 0.61 -8.46
N GLU A 178 -2.10 -0.34 -8.36
CA GLU A 178 -2.84 -0.65 -7.13
C GLU A 178 -1.92 -1.18 -6.03
N LEU A 179 -1.07 -2.17 -6.35
CA LEU A 179 -0.07 -2.71 -5.43
C LEU A 179 0.87 -1.63 -4.91
N ARG A 180 1.40 -0.77 -5.78
CA ARG A 180 2.27 0.34 -5.38
C ARG A 180 1.58 1.35 -4.45
N LYS A 181 0.33 1.68 -4.71
CA LYS A 181 -0.46 2.58 -3.84
C LYS A 181 -0.69 1.94 -2.48
N GLU A 182 -1.04 0.67 -2.47
CA GLU A 182 -1.32 -0.08 -1.24
C GLU A 182 -0.05 -0.24 -0.39
N THR A 183 1.05 -0.73 -0.96
CA THR A 183 2.33 -0.88 -0.24
C THR A 183 2.86 0.45 0.28
N THR A 184 2.69 1.55 -0.49
CA THR A 184 3.07 2.89 -0.04
C THR A 184 2.20 3.37 1.12
N ALA A 185 0.90 3.06 1.11
CA ALA A 185 0.00 3.41 2.20
C ALA A 185 0.34 2.67 3.50
N TRP A 186 0.66 1.38 3.43
CA TRP A 186 1.11 0.58 4.57
C TRP A 186 2.45 1.07 5.14
N TYR A 187 3.44 1.32 4.30
CA TYR A 187 4.72 1.87 4.73
C TYR A 187 4.56 3.21 5.47
N ARG A 188 3.73 4.12 4.93
CA ARG A 188 3.46 5.42 5.55
C ARG A 188 2.74 5.25 6.89
N TYR A 189 1.80 4.32 6.96
CA TYR A 189 1.08 4.01 8.20
C TYR A 189 2.04 3.54 9.30
N TYR A 190 2.90 2.57 9.01
CA TYR A 190 3.85 2.08 10.01
C TYR A 190 4.92 3.12 10.38
N SER A 191 5.36 3.96 9.44
CA SER A 191 6.27 5.05 9.77
C SER A 191 5.64 6.04 10.75
N GLN A 192 4.37 6.38 10.57
CA GLN A 192 3.65 7.26 11.50
C GLN A 192 3.32 6.58 12.83
N LEU A 193 3.04 5.27 12.80
CA LEU A 193 2.77 4.51 14.01
C LEU A 193 4.04 4.31 14.85
N ASP A 194 5.20 4.23 14.21
CA ASP A 194 6.51 4.24 14.85
C ASP A 194 6.75 5.54 15.62
N ASP A 195 6.44 6.70 15.01
CA ASP A 195 6.49 7.99 15.68
C ASP A 195 5.57 8.01 16.93
N VAL A 196 4.34 7.48 16.82
CA VAL A 196 3.42 7.37 17.96
C VAL A 196 3.99 6.46 19.05
N ALA A 197 4.57 5.32 18.69
CA ALA A 197 5.16 4.38 19.62
C ALA A 197 6.38 4.98 20.36
N CYS A 198 7.19 5.76 19.66
CA CYS A 198 8.32 6.49 20.20
C CYS A 198 7.85 7.51 21.26
N GLU A 199 6.85 8.34 20.96
CA GLU A 199 6.28 9.31 21.91
C GLU A 199 5.72 8.65 23.19
N LEU A 200 5.06 7.50 23.06
CA LEU A 200 4.56 6.72 24.20
C LEU A 200 5.70 6.17 25.05
N ARG A 201 6.78 5.69 24.43
CA ARG A 201 7.95 5.15 25.13
C ARG A 201 8.74 6.25 25.84
N GLU A 202 8.92 7.41 25.21
CA GLU A 202 9.66 8.54 25.77
C GLU A 202 8.98 9.11 27.02
N ASN A 203 7.63 9.01 27.09
CA ASN A 203 6.85 9.33 28.30
C ASN A 203 7.21 10.70 28.90
N GLU A 204 7.37 11.73 28.09
CA GLU A 204 7.82 13.06 28.54
C GLU A 204 6.96 13.65 29.65
N ASN A 205 5.66 13.31 29.67
CA ASN A 205 4.72 13.78 30.71
C ASN A 205 4.72 12.92 31.98
N GLY A 206 5.48 11.84 32.03
CA GLY A 206 5.59 10.96 33.19
C GLY A 206 4.28 10.27 33.61
N TYR A 207 3.43 9.92 32.63
CA TYR A 207 2.14 9.28 32.91
C TYR A 207 2.24 7.78 33.06
N PHE A 208 3.23 7.18 32.46
CA PHE A 208 3.43 5.74 32.41
C PHE A 208 4.57 5.30 33.33
N SER A 209 4.43 4.12 33.92
CA SER A 209 5.49 3.48 34.70
C SER A 209 6.62 2.96 33.78
N ASP A 210 7.79 2.65 34.38
CA ASP A 210 8.90 2.04 33.65
C ASP A 210 8.52 0.69 33.01
N GLU A 211 7.62 -0.07 33.67
CA GLU A 211 7.09 -1.34 33.15
C GLU A 211 6.22 -1.10 31.90
N GLU A 212 5.36 -0.09 31.92
CA GLU A 212 4.52 0.30 30.78
C GLU A 212 5.36 0.87 29.62
N CYS A 213 6.38 1.67 29.88
CA CYS A 213 7.35 2.12 28.88
C CYS A 213 8.08 0.93 28.24
N GLY A 214 8.37 -0.13 29.02
CA GLY A 214 8.89 -1.39 28.51
C GLY A 214 7.93 -2.08 27.53
N LEU A 215 6.61 -2.03 27.78
CA LEU A 215 5.61 -2.56 26.85
C LEU A 215 5.54 -1.73 25.55
N PHE A 216 5.59 -0.40 25.64
CA PHE A 216 5.59 0.47 24.47
C PHE A 216 6.85 0.27 23.60
N ARG A 217 7.99 -0.04 24.20
CA ARG A 217 9.18 -0.43 23.48
C ARG A 217 8.99 -1.73 22.70
N LEU A 218 8.33 -2.75 23.28
CA LEU A 218 8.01 -3.98 22.56
C LEU A 218 7.06 -3.74 21.39
N PHE A 219 6.07 -2.84 21.56
CA PHE A 219 5.18 -2.41 20.49
C PHE A 219 5.96 -1.71 19.38
N GLU A 220 6.82 -0.74 19.70
CA GLU A 220 7.69 -0.04 18.75
C GLU A 220 8.54 -1.02 17.93
N GLU A 221 9.19 -2.00 18.57
CA GLU A 221 9.99 -3.03 17.89
C GLU A 221 9.16 -3.84 16.89
N ARG A 222 7.87 -4.08 17.17
CA ARG A 222 6.96 -4.76 16.24
C ARG A 222 6.54 -3.86 15.07
N VAL A 223 6.26 -2.60 15.33
CA VAL A 223 5.94 -1.62 14.29
C VAL A 223 7.11 -1.41 13.35
N ILE A 224 8.34 -1.32 13.88
CA ILE A 224 9.56 -1.24 13.07
C ILE A 224 9.67 -2.43 12.11
N ARG A 225 9.45 -3.66 12.59
CA ARG A 225 9.47 -4.84 11.70
C ARG A 225 8.43 -4.77 10.61
N LEU A 226 7.19 -4.37 10.91
CA LEU A 226 6.14 -4.22 9.91
C LEU A 226 6.46 -3.12 8.89
N ARG A 227 7.12 -2.04 9.32
CA ARG A 227 7.62 -0.99 8.44
C ARG A 227 8.69 -1.53 7.48
N GLU A 228 9.65 -2.30 7.99
CA GLU A 228 10.70 -2.93 7.18
C GLU A 228 10.11 -3.90 6.16
N GLU A 229 9.18 -4.78 6.56
CA GLU A 229 8.47 -5.67 5.64
C GLU A 229 7.72 -4.90 4.55
N SER A 230 7.02 -3.83 4.90
CA SER A 230 6.33 -2.99 3.93
C SER A 230 7.29 -2.25 2.98
N GLN A 231 8.50 -1.94 3.43
CA GLN A 231 9.55 -1.38 2.59
C GLN A 231 10.06 -2.43 1.58
N LEU A 232 10.34 -3.65 2.02
CA LEU A 232 10.74 -4.75 1.14
C LEU A 232 9.70 -5.00 0.05
N LEU A 233 8.40 -4.98 0.39
CA LEU A 233 7.32 -5.09 -0.60
C LEU A 233 7.32 -3.96 -1.63
N ARG A 234 7.63 -2.72 -1.23
CA ARG A 234 7.76 -1.59 -2.16
C ARG A 234 8.94 -1.76 -3.10
N GLU A 235 10.06 -2.26 -2.59
CA GLU A 235 11.25 -2.58 -3.39
C GLU A 235 10.95 -3.71 -4.37
N TYR A 236 10.26 -4.75 -3.91
CA TYR A 236 9.80 -5.87 -4.76
C TYR A 236 8.87 -5.38 -5.88
N CYS A 237 7.91 -4.52 -5.60
CA CYS A 237 7.09 -3.87 -6.61
C CYS A 237 7.92 -3.12 -7.67
N THR A 238 9.02 -2.47 -7.27
CA THR A 238 9.91 -1.77 -8.19
C THR A 238 10.70 -2.77 -9.06
N GLN A 239 11.11 -3.89 -8.50
CA GLN A 239 11.79 -4.97 -9.24
C GLN A 239 10.87 -5.58 -10.30
N ILE A 240 9.61 -5.88 -9.96
CA ILE A 240 8.61 -6.38 -10.91
C ILE A 240 8.38 -5.38 -12.06
N GLN A 241 8.34 -4.08 -11.76
CA GLN A 241 8.22 -3.05 -12.79
C GLN A 241 9.44 -3.02 -13.72
N SER A 242 10.64 -3.20 -13.20
CA SER A 242 11.87 -3.28 -13.99
C SER A 242 11.91 -4.55 -14.85
N LEU A 243 11.46 -5.67 -14.30
CA LEU A 243 11.31 -6.94 -15.04
C LEU A 243 10.32 -6.78 -16.20
N PHE A 244 9.16 -6.18 -15.97
CA PHE A 244 8.17 -5.90 -17.02
C PHE A 244 8.76 -5.04 -18.15
N GLN A 245 9.54 -4.00 -17.79
CA GLN A 245 10.21 -3.17 -18.81
C GLN A 245 11.23 -3.97 -19.62
N SER A 246 12.00 -4.82 -18.94
CA SER A 246 12.96 -5.71 -19.60
C SER A 246 12.30 -6.67 -20.59
N GLU A 247 11.16 -7.26 -20.23
CA GLU A 247 10.39 -8.14 -21.13
C GLU A 247 9.83 -7.41 -22.35
N ILE A 248 9.37 -6.16 -22.17
CA ILE A 248 8.98 -5.30 -23.31
C ILE A 248 10.17 -5.03 -24.23
N ASP A 249 11.33 -4.68 -23.66
CA ASP A 249 12.54 -4.36 -24.44
C ASP A 249 13.03 -5.59 -25.22
N ILE A 250 13.00 -6.78 -24.62
CA ILE A 250 13.29 -8.06 -25.30
C ILE A 250 12.35 -8.29 -26.48
N ARG A 251 11.05 -8.13 -26.27
CA ARG A 251 10.02 -8.28 -27.33
C ARG A 251 10.22 -7.26 -28.45
N GLN A 252 10.49 -6.01 -28.10
CA GLN A 252 10.75 -4.94 -29.07
C GLN A 252 12.01 -5.22 -29.88
N ASN A 253 13.09 -5.65 -29.22
CA ASN A 253 14.32 -6.03 -29.90
C ASN A 253 14.12 -7.19 -30.87
N ARG A 254 13.32 -8.20 -30.50
CA ARG A 254 12.96 -9.31 -31.40
C ARG A 254 12.21 -8.83 -32.65
N ILE A 255 11.25 -7.92 -32.49
CA ILE A 255 10.52 -7.33 -33.61
C ILE A 255 11.48 -6.55 -34.53
N MET A 256 12.36 -5.75 -33.95
CA MET A 256 13.37 -5.00 -34.68
C MET A 256 14.33 -5.92 -35.46
N GLN A 257 14.75 -7.05 -34.87
CA GLN A 257 15.56 -8.05 -35.55
C GLN A 257 14.86 -8.64 -36.78
N ILE A 258 13.60 -9.06 -36.62
CA ILE A 258 12.81 -9.60 -37.73
C ILE A 258 12.68 -8.55 -38.84
N LEU A 259 12.35 -7.31 -38.50
CA LEU A 259 12.23 -6.23 -39.49
C LEU A 259 13.54 -5.99 -40.22
N THR A 260 14.66 -5.98 -39.50
CA THR A 260 15.99 -5.80 -40.06
C THR A 260 16.34 -6.93 -41.03
N ILE A 261 16.05 -8.19 -40.71
CA ILE A 261 16.28 -9.34 -41.58
C ILE A 261 15.46 -9.19 -42.88
N VAL A 262 14.16 -8.92 -42.76
CA VAL A 262 13.27 -8.74 -43.89
C VAL A 262 13.78 -7.61 -44.81
N THR A 263 14.05 -6.44 -44.24
CA THR A 263 14.51 -5.28 -45.04
C THR A 263 15.87 -5.53 -45.68
N THR A 264 16.81 -6.21 -45.00
CA THR A 264 18.13 -6.54 -45.57
C THR A 264 18.03 -7.47 -46.76
N ILE A 265 17.04 -8.39 -46.79
CA ILE A 265 16.82 -9.31 -47.90
C ILE A 265 16.08 -8.60 -49.05
N PHE A 266 14.98 -7.90 -48.76
CA PHE A 266 14.11 -7.36 -49.78
C PHE A 266 14.61 -6.08 -50.46
N LEU A 267 15.37 -5.22 -49.75
CA LEU A 267 15.82 -3.94 -50.28
C LEU A 267 16.72 -4.11 -51.52
N PRO A 268 17.78 -4.96 -51.52
CA PRO A 268 18.59 -5.15 -52.69
C PRO A 268 17.81 -5.86 -53.83
N LEU A 269 16.90 -6.80 -53.50
CA LEU A 269 16.02 -7.44 -54.51
C LEU A 269 15.09 -6.44 -55.17
N THR A 270 14.47 -5.55 -54.37
CA THR A 270 13.58 -4.50 -54.89
C THR A 270 14.35 -3.54 -55.81
N LEU A 271 15.59 -3.20 -55.46
CA LEU A 271 16.46 -2.39 -56.29
C LEU A 271 16.73 -3.08 -57.63
N LEU A 272 17.09 -4.39 -57.63
CA LEU A 272 17.31 -5.16 -58.85
C LEU A 272 16.06 -5.24 -59.75
N VAL A 273 14.95 -5.61 -59.16
CA VAL A 273 13.67 -5.73 -59.90
C VAL A 273 13.20 -4.37 -60.42
N GLY A 274 13.36 -3.30 -59.60
CA GLY A 274 13.04 -1.93 -60.00
C GLY A 274 13.92 -1.43 -61.15
N TRP A 275 15.24 -1.74 -61.10
CA TRP A 275 16.16 -1.34 -62.16
C TRP A 275 15.84 -2.02 -63.46
N TYR A 276 15.66 -3.33 -63.48
CA TYR A 276 15.34 -4.09 -64.70
C TYR A 276 13.86 -4.02 -65.10
N GLY A 277 12.98 -3.47 -64.23
CA GLY A 277 11.58 -3.18 -64.56
C GLY A 277 11.36 -1.83 -65.25
N MET A 278 12.42 -1.03 -65.43
CA MET A 278 12.31 0.26 -66.14
C MET A 278 12.16 0.05 -67.62
N ASN A 279 11.28 0.82 -68.26
CA ASN A 279 11.01 0.77 -69.71
C ASN A 279 11.98 1.64 -70.57
N PHE A 280 13.27 1.49 -70.30
CA PHE A 280 14.29 2.18 -71.12
C PHE A 280 14.66 1.33 -72.36
N SER A 281 14.59 1.94 -73.53
CA SER A 281 14.91 1.26 -74.87
C SER A 281 16.42 1.04 -75.05
N GLY A 282 17.29 1.55 -74.21
CA GLY A 282 18.76 1.48 -74.29
C GLY A 282 19.43 0.52 -73.34
N MET A 283 18.77 -0.52 -72.85
CA MET A 283 19.37 -1.53 -71.94
C MET A 283 19.88 -2.75 -72.78
N PRO A 284 21.18 -2.87 -73.04
CA PRO A 284 21.73 -3.96 -73.85
C PRO A 284 21.59 -5.34 -73.18
N GLU A 285 21.52 -5.38 -71.82
CA GLU A 285 21.36 -6.60 -71.00
C GLU A 285 20.02 -7.30 -71.25
N LEU A 286 18.95 -6.58 -71.61
CA LEU A 286 17.63 -7.13 -71.90
C LEU A 286 17.59 -7.94 -73.25
N HIS A 287 18.52 -7.68 -74.15
CA HIS A 287 18.64 -8.37 -75.40
C HIS A 287 19.58 -9.56 -75.32
N TRP A 288 20.25 -9.79 -74.22
CA TRP A 288 21.17 -10.90 -74.02
C TRP A 288 20.42 -12.22 -73.71
N LYS A 289 20.70 -13.29 -74.50
CA LYS A 289 20.02 -14.58 -74.34
C LYS A 289 20.05 -15.19 -72.91
N TYR A 290 21.07 -14.87 -72.15
CA TYR A 290 21.24 -15.35 -70.76
C TYR A 290 20.96 -14.28 -69.71
N GLY A 291 20.43 -13.13 -70.08
CA GLY A 291 20.15 -12.01 -69.16
C GLY A 291 19.16 -12.40 -68.04
N TYR A 292 18.03 -13.02 -68.39
CA TYR A 292 17.04 -13.45 -67.45
C TYR A 292 17.56 -14.52 -66.45
N PRO A 293 18.23 -15.63 -66.88
CA PRO A 293 18.87 -16.57 -65.99
C PRO A 293 19.93 -15.93 -65.06
N ALA A 294 20.72 -14.98 -65.60
CA ALA A 294 21.73 -14.27 -64.81
C ALA A 294 21.14 -13.44 -63.68
N ILE A 295 20.03 -12.71 -63.91
CA ILE A 295 19.34 -11.93 -62.88
C ILE A 295 18.79 -12.85 -61.79
N ILE A 296 18.23 -14.01 -62.14
CA ILE A 296 17.77 -15.00 -61.17
C ILE A 296 18.95 -15.46 -60.30
N LEU A 297 20.07 -15.79 -60.92
CA LEU A 297 21.26 -16.25 -60.18
C LEU A 297 21.80 -15.18 -59.22
N VAL A 298 21.86 -13.92 -59.69
CA VAL A 298 22.26 -12.77 -58.83
C VAL A 298 21.28 -12.58 -57.71
N SER A 299 19.98 -12.65 -57.95
CA SER A 299 18.94 -12.53 -56.91
C SER A 299 19.07 -13.61 -55.82
N VAL A 300 19.28 -14.87 -56.25
CA VAL A 300 19.54 -15.98 -55.29
C VAL A 300 20.84 -15.76 -54.53
N ALA A 301 21.91 -15.30 -55.17
CA ALA A 301 23.17 -15.01 -54.52
C ALA A 301 23.01 -13.90 -53.45
N VAL A 302 22.24 -12.86 -53.75
CA VAL A 302 21.91 -11.77 -52.79
C VAL A 302 21.16 -12.31 -51.58
N VAL A 303 20.16 -13.17 -51.79
CA VAL A 303 19.42 -13.79 -50.68
C VAL A 303 20.34 -14.61 -49.78
N VAL A 304 21.13 -15.50 -50.39
CA VAL A 304 22.07 -16.37 -49.67
C VAL A 304 23.10 -15.54 -48.88
N LEU A 305 23.67 -14.51 -49.52
CA LEU A 305 24.63 -13.62 -48.91
C LEU A 305 23.99 -12.85 -47.73
N SER A 306 22.80 -12.31 -47.89
CA SER A 306 22.05 -11.61 -46.85
C SER A 306 21.77 -12.52 -45.65
N LEU A 307 21.31 -13.74 -45.87
CA LEU A 307 21.08 -14.74 -44.84
C LEU A 307 22.39 -15.12 -44.10
N TRP A 308 23.49 -15.29 -44.88
CA TRP A 308 24.79 -15.60 -44.32
C TRP A 308 25.29 -14.45 -43.40
N VAL A 309 25.15 -13.18 -43.83
CA VAL A 309 25.52 -11.99 -43.04
C VAL A 309 24.66 -11.91 -41.78
N CYS A 310 23.36 -12.13 -41.90
CA CYS A 310 22.45 -12.14 -40.73
C CYS A 310 22.86 -13.22 -39.69
N LYS A 311 23.18 -14.43 -40.17
CA LYS A 311 23.64 -15.53 -39.33
C LYS A 311 24.99 -15.20 -38.66
N LYS A 312 25.95 -14.64 -39.42
CA LYS A 312 27.27 -14.28 -38.89
C LYS A 312 27.20 -13.18 -37.82
N LYS A 313 26.27 -12.21 -37.96
CA LYS A 313 26.05 -11.13 -36.97
C LYS A 313 25.16 -11.55 -35.81
N LYS A 314 24.80 -12.83 -35.68
CA LYS A 314 23.95 -13.35 -34.58
C LYS A 314 22.58 -12.65 -34.50
N PHE A 315 22.00 -12.26 -35.62
CA PHE A 315 20.60 -11.81 -35.69
C PHE A 315 19.62 -13.00 -35.59
N TRP A 316 20.17 -14.18 -35.54
CA TRP A 316 19.48 -15.46 -35.31
C TRP A 316 20.19 -16.22 -34.22
#